data_ddd82f4bdc218954cf4fffd6e8e0dc52
#
_entry.id   ddd82f4bdc218954cf4fffd6e8e0dc52
#
_cell.length_a   1.000
_cell.length_b   1.000
_cell.length_c   1.000
_cell.angle_alpha   90.00
_cell.angle_beta   90.00
_cell.angle_gamma   90.00
#
_symmetry.space_group_name_H-M   'P 1'
#
loop_
_entity.id
_entity.type
_entity.pdbx_description
1 polymer ?
#
loop_
_entity_poly.entity_id
_entity_poly.type
_entity_poly.pdbx_seq_one_letter_code
_entity_poly.pdbx_strand_id
1 'polypeptide(L)'
;MIETEKKQELILLVGVELQGMDNFDMSMEELASLAKTAGGDVRGSYTQKREKYDTKTFVGSGKLEEIAQMVEADEITTVVVNNRLTPRQNVNLEEILGVKVIDRMQLILDIFAMRARSHEGKLQVHLAQLKYLLPRLVGQGIMLSRQAGGIGSRGPGESQLELNRRSVRNQITDIEHQLKAVEKNRETLREKRLESPVFKIGLIGYTNAGKSTIMNQLTSKSQYEADELFATLDATTKSIHLTGNLQVTLTDTVGFIQDLPTELVSSFKSTLEESKNVDLLVHVIDASDPNHEEHEKTVLSIMKDLDMLEIPRLTLYNKADKVADFTPTQTPFSLISARSETAREDLQALLLEKLRELFVPFAIRVPFSKSYRTHDLETVVIIDKREFEEDVEVIQGYIAEKNKWKLEEFYDGLR
;
A
#
# COMPACT_ATOMS: atom_id res chain seq x y z
N MET A 1 36.84 7.61 3.92
CA MET A 1 35.40 7.70 3.73
C MET A 1 34.92 8.89 4.51
N ILE A 2 34.49 9.96 3.88
CA ILE A 2 33.89 11.11 4.58
C ILE A 2 32.45 10.64 4.86
N GLU A 3 32.15 10.29 6.11
CA GLU A 3 30.77 10.18 6.58
C GLU A 3 30.16 11.59 6.49
N THR A 4 29.44 11.85 5.42
CA THR A 4 28.54 13.00 5.38
C THR A 4 27.40 12.67 6.35
N GLU A 5 27.45 13.22 7.55
CA GLU A 5 26.27 13.31 8.40
C GLU A 5 25.13 13.86 7.53
N LYS A 6 24.11 13.03 7.26
CA LYS A 6 22.89 13.50 6.61
C LYS A 6 22.26 14.51 7.57
N LYS A 7 22.48 15.80 7.32
CA LYS A 7 21.71 16.84 8.03
C LYS A 7 20.24 16.55 7.77
N GLN A 8 19.48 16.42 8.84
CA GLN A 8 18.05 16.22 8.79
C GLN A 8 17.41 17.42 8.06
N GLU A 9 16.58 17.18 7.05
CA GLU A 9 15.90 18.28 6.33
C GLU A 9 14.87 18.92 7.27
N LEU A 10 14.93 20.25 7.43
CA LEU A 10 13.98 21.04 8.18
C LEU A 10 12.81 21.41 7.26
N ILE A 11 11.61 20.92 7.60
CA ILE A 11 10.45 20.96 6.70
C ILE A 11 9.39 21.92 7.21
N LEU A 12 8.92 22.76 6.30
CA LEU A 12 7.70 23.56 6.48
C LEU A 12 6.59 23.00 5.58
N LEU A 13 5.42 22.74 6.16
CA LEU A 13 4.25 22.26 5.42
C LEU A 13 3.39 23.43 4.96
N VAL A 14 2.88 23.35 3.73
CA VAL A 14 2.00 24.37 3.17
C VAL A 14 0.77 23.73 2.56
N GLY A 15 -0.41 24.24 2.93
CA GLY A 15 -1.68 23.76 2.41
C GLY A 15 -2.65 24.89 2.06
N VAL A 16 -3.47 24.68 1.04
CA VAL A 16 -4.59 25.59 0.70
C VAL A 16 -5.89 24.81 0.78
N GLU A 17 -6.75 25.23 1.72
CA GLU A 17 -8.10 24.70 1.87
C GLU A 17 -9.04 25.40 0.88
N LEU A 18 -9.64 24.63 -0.01
CA LEU A 18 -10.67 25.11 -0.92
C LEU A 18 -12.05 24.95 -0.28
N GLN A 19 -12.98 25.79 -0.69
CA GLN A 19 -14.37 25.71 -0.25
C GLN A 19 -14.97 24.34 -0.61
N GLY A 20 -15.52 23.61 0.39
CA GLY A 20 -16.08 22.26 0.23
C GLY A 20 -15.08 21.11 0.39
N MET A 21 -13.88 21.37 0.89
CA MET A 21 -12.94 20.34 1.34
C MET A 21 -13.24 19.96 2.80
N ASP A 22 -13.88 18.79 3.00
CA ASP A 22 -14.28 18.36 4.36
C ASP A 22 -13.11 17.73 5.15
N ASN A 23 -12.05 17.26 4.49
CA ASN A 23 -10.96 16.48 5.10
C ASN A 23 -9.59 17.18 5.05
N PHE A 24 -9.58 18.53 5.02
CA PHE A 24 -8.33 19.27 4.84
C PHE A 24 -7.35 19.09 6.01
N ASP A 25 -7.84 19.20 7.24
CA ASP A 25 -6.99 19.07 8.44
C ASP A 25 -6.38 17.67 8.54
N MET A 26 -7.17 16.62 8.29
CA MET A 26 -6.69 15.24 8.21
C MET A 26 -5.61 15.08 7.13
N SER A 27 -5.80 15.70 5.96
CA SER A 27 -4.82 15.66 4.87
C SER A 27 -3.49 16.34 5.25
N MET A 28 -3.54 17.41 6.06
CA MET A 28 -2.34 18.09 6.56
C MET A 28 -1.62 17.26 7.65
N GLU A 29 -2.35 16.60 8.53
CA GLU A 29 -1.81 15.69 9.53
C GLU A 29 -1.11 14.48 8.85
N GLU A 30 -1.73 13.93 7.82
CA GLU A 30 -1.14 12.86 7.03
C GLU A 30 0.11 13.35 6.29
N LEU A 31 0.12 14.57 5.75
CA LEU A 31 1.31 15.17 5.13
C LEU A 31 2.46 15.30 6.14
N ALA A 32 2.17 15.68 7.38
CA ALA A 32 3.17 15.73 8.44
C ALA A 32 3.75 14.33 8.76
N SER A 33 2.91 13.32 8.77
CA SER A 33 3.31 11.93 8.97
C SER A 33 4.15 11.39 7.80
N LEU A 34 3.81 11.75 6.56
CA LEU A 34 4.61 11.45 5.36
C LEU A 34 6.00 12.12 5.43
N ALA A 35 6.07 13.40 5.80
CA ALA A 35 7.32 14.12 5.93
C ALA A 35 8.25 13.49 6.97
N LYS A 36 7.72 13.09 8.12
CA LYS A 36 8.46 12.34 9.15
C LYS A 36 8.94 10.98 8.64
N THR A 37 8.09 10.25 7.91
CA THR A 37 8.44 8.96 7.30
C THR A 37 9.58 9.08 6.28
N ALA A 38 9.67 10.23 5.59
CA ALA A 38 10.79 10.56 4.71
C ALA A 38 12.08 10.95 5.47
N GLY A 39 12.04 11.03 6.80
CA GLY A 39 13.19 11.40 7.65
C GLY A 39 13.32 12.90 7.88
N GLY A 40 12.32 13.71 7.53
CA GLY A 40 12.31 15.15 7.74
C GLY A 40 11.84 15.56 9.14
N ASP A 41 12.31 16.72 9.60
CA ASP A 41 11.88 17.37 10.83
C ASP A 41 10.87 18.48 10.50
N VAL A 42 9.59 18.27 10.84
CA VAL A 42 8.51 19.21 10.56
C VAL A 42 8.51 20.31 11.60
N ARG A 43 8.88 21.53 11.19
CA ARG A 43 8.95 22.73 12.05
C ARG A 43 7.64 23.46 12.22
N GLY A 44 6.75 23.38 11.21
CA GLY A 44 5.47 24.03 11.25
C GLY A 44 4.60 23.76 10.04
N SER A 45 3.38 24.31 10.06
CA SER A 45 2.46 24.25 8.94
C SER A 45 1.80 25.60 8.71
N TYR A 46 1.68 26.00 7.45
CA TYR A 46 0.97 27.19 7.01
C TYR A 46 -0.19 26.81 6.12
N THR A 47 -1.37 27.22 6.52
CA THR A 47 -2.61 26.96 5.77
C THR A 47 -3.26 28.26 5.34
N GLN A 48 -4.00 28.20 4.24
CA GLN A 48 -4.77 29.31 3.72
C GLN A 48 -6.11 28.82 3.17
N LYS A 49 -7.23 29.48 3.56
CA LYS A 49 -8.54 29.23 2.94
C LYS A 49 -8.71 30.10 1.70
N ARG A 50 -9.10 29.49 0.57
CA ARG A 50 -9.31 30.18 -0.71
C ARG A 50 -10.42 29.53 -1.52
N GLU A 51 -10.98 30.27 -2.48
CA GLU A 51 -11.92 29.72 -3.46
C GLU A 51 -11.20 28.92 -4.57
N LYS A 52 -9.96 29.30 -4.90
CA LYS A 52 -9.11 28.64 -5.90
C LYS A 52 -7.64 28.83 -5.58
N TYR A 53 -6.82 27.90 -6.05
CA TYR A 53 -5.36 28.02 -5.98
C TYR A 53 -4.85 29.20 -6.81
N ASP A 54 -3.81 29.87 -6.31
CA ASP A 54 -3.12 30.85 -7.13
C ASP A 54 -2.41 30.18 -8.32
N THR A 55 -2.56 30.76 -9.51
CA THR A 55 -2.03 30.17 -10.74
C THR A 55 -0.51 30.24 -10.86
N LYS A 56 0.12 31.18 -10.12
CA LYS A 56 1.57 31.40 -10.16
C LYS A 56 2.29 30.79 -8.97
N THR A 57 1.73 30.90 -7.78
CA THR A 57 2.41 30.61 -6.51
C THR A 57 1.63 29.65 -5.60
N PHE A 58 0.50 29.11 -6.07
CA PHE A 58 -0.37 28.21 -5.32
C PHE A 58 -1.07 28.90 -4.12
N VAL A 59 -0.32 29.62 -3.28
CA VAL A 59 -0.82 30.47 -2.18
C VAL A 59 -0.93 31.94 -2.60
N GLY A 60 -1.67 32.74 -1.88
CA GLY A 60 -1.72 34.19 -2.13
C GLY A 60 -0.43 34.91 -1.73
N SER A 61 -0.17 36.09 -2.33
CA SER A 61 1.08 36.84 -2.14
C SER A 61 1.38 37.16 -0.68
N GLY A 62 0.41 37.64 0.10
CA GLY A 62 0.61 37.92 1.53
C GLY A 62 0.98 36.67 2.34
N LYS A 63 0.35 35.53 2.07
CA LYS A 63 0.69 34.26 2.74
C LYS A 63 2.08 33.78 2.29
N LEU A 64 2.47 34.02 1.04
CA LEU A 64 3.80 33.69 0.54
C LEU A 64 4.90 34.51 1.23
N GLU A 65 4.67 35.78 1.53
CA GLU A 65 5.60 36.62 2.29
C GLU A 65 5.77 36.11 3.74
N GLU A 66 4.69 35.70 4.40
CA GLU A 66 4.74 35.07 5.73
C GLU A 66 5.58 33.77 5.69
N ILE A 67 5.36 32.92 4.69
CA ILE A 67 6.10 31.68 4.48
C ILE A 67 7.60 31.99 4.26
N ALA A 68 7.93 32.98 3.44
CA ALA A 68 9.31 33.35 3.16
C ALA A 68 10.04 33.85 4.43
N GLN A 69 9.39 34.64 5.26
CA GLN A 69 9.93 35.08 6.56
C GLN A 69 10.21 33.90 7.49
N MET A 70 9.30 32.91 7.54
CA MET A 70 9.50 31.74 8.38
C MET A 70 10.62 30.82 7.83
N VAL A 71 10.71 30.67 6.51
CA VAL A 71 11.80 29.92 5.87
C VAL A 71 13.16 30.44 6.28
N GLU A 72 13.31 31.77 6.35
CA GLU A 72 14.55 32.43 6.77
C GLU A 72 14.76 32.31 8.29
N ALA A 73 13.72 32.56 9.10
CA ALA A 73 13.80 32.59 10.57
C ALA A 73 14.14 31.21 11.16
N ASP A 74 13.56 30.13 10.65
CA ASP A 74 13.69 28.76 11.17
C ASP A 74 14.67 27.91 10.34
N GLU A 75 15.46 28.54 9.46
CA GLU A 75 16.45 27.87 8.60
C GLU A 75 15.86 26.68 7.84
N ILE A 76 14.61 26.80 7.39
CA ILE A 76 13.91 25.75 6.65
C ILE A 76 14.70 25.40 5.39
N THR A 77 14.87 24.10 5.15
CA THR A 77 15.60 23.60 3.99
C THR A 77 14.66 23.12 2.87
N THR A 78 13.43 22.73 3.23
CA THR A 78 12.46 22.18 2.30
C THR A 78 11.04 22.61 2.65
N VAL A 79 10.30 23.08 1.66
CA VAL A 79 8.86 23.35 1.77
C VAL A 79 8.09 22.23 1.09
N VAL A 80 7.13 21.62 1.80
CA VAL A 80 6.28 20.55 1.29
C VAL A 80 4.85 21.05 1.15
N VAL A 81 4.34 21.00 -0.07
CA VAL A 81 2.97 21.47 -0.39
C VAL A 81 2.01 20.28 -0.44
N ASN A 82 0.87 20.39 0.25
CA ASN A 82 -0.11 19.31 0.38
C ASN A 82 -0.74 18.89 -0.96
N ASN A 83 -0.86 19.79 -1.90
CA ASN A 83 -1.49 19.55 -3.19
C ASN A 83 -0.44 19.43 -4.30
N ARG A 84 -0.85 18.83 -5.43
CA ARG A 84 -0.01 18.74 -6.60
C ARG A 84 0.29 20.13 -7.19
N LEU A 85 1.56 20.44 -7.37
CA LEU A 85 1.99 21.69 -8.00
C LEU A 85 2.10 21.53 -9.51
N THR A 86 1.71 22.59 -10.24
CA THR A 86 2.10 22.68 -11.65
C THR A 86 3.61 22.98 -11.75
N PRO A 87 4.28 22.62 -12.87
CA PRO A 87 5.69 22.90 -13.05
C PRO A 87 6.05 24.37 -12.83
N ARG A 88 5.17 25.29 -13.27
CA ARG A 88 5.36 26.72 -13.12
C ARG A 88 5.26 27.18 -11.65
N GLN A 89 4.27 26.65 -10.92
CA GLN A 89 4.13 26.97 -9.50
C GLN A 89 5.36 26.51 -8.70
N ASN A 90 5.85 25.29 -8.99
CA ASN A 90 7.04 24.76 -8.32
C ASN A 90 8.24 25.67 -8.50
N VAL A 91 8.56 26.03 -9.76
CA VAL A 91 9.69 26.92 -10.08
C VAL A 91 9.54 28.29 -9.43
N ASN A 92 8.35 28.91 -9.50
CA ASN A 92 8.11 30.21 -8.92
C ASN A 92 8.26 30.19 -7.39
N LEU A 93 7.78 29.13 -6.73
CA LEU A 93 7.93 28.98 -5.27
C LEU A 93 9.40 28.81 -4.88
N GLU A 94 10.17 27.98 -5.60
CA GLU A 94 11.61 27.81 -5.35
C GLU A 94 12.40 29.10 -5.55
N GLU A 95 12.06 29.88 -6.60
CA GLU A 95 12.70 31.19 -6.86
C GLU A 95 12.42 32.21 -5.73
N ILE A 96 11.19 32.23 -5.22
CA ILE A 96 10.78 33.21 -4.19
C ILE A 96 11.27 32.80 -2.82
N LEU A 97 11.17 31.51 -2.47
CA LEU A 97 11.51 31.01 -1.15
C LEU A 97 13.01 30.70 -0.98
N GLY A 98 13.76 30.53 -2.08
CA GLY A 98 15.20 30.22 -2.05
C GLY A 98 15.54 28.83 -1.51
N VAL A 99 14.54 27.96 -1.33
CA VAL A 99 14.69 26.59 -0.79
C VAL A 99 14.01 25.58 -1.71
N LYS A 100 14.32 24.30 -1.51
CA LYS A 100 13.67 23.19 -2.22
C LYS A 100 12.15 23.18 -1.93
N VAL A 101 11.36 23.08 -3.00
CA VAL A 101 9.90 22.95 -2.90
C VAL A 101 9.48 21.64 -3.54
N ILE A 102 8.78 20.80 -2.77
CA ILE A 102 8.20 19.55 -3.26
C ILE A 102 6.70 19.51 -2.96
N ASP A 103 5.97 18.77 -3.76
CA ASP A 103 4.57 18.52 -3.50
C ASP A 103 4.36 17.14 -2.85
N ARG A 104 3.14 16.87 -2.36
CA ARG A 104 2.74 15.60 -1.75
C ARG A 104 3.08 14.40 -2.64
N MET A 105 2.90 14.54 -3.96
CA MET A 105 3.19 13.47 -4.92
C MET A 105 4.68 13.11 -4.93
N GLN A 106 5.55 14.11 -4.97
CA GLN A 106 6.99 13.89 -4.94
C GLN A 106 7.44 13.28 -3.62
N LEU A 107 6.89 13.75 -2.50
CA LEU A 107 7.20 13.19 -1.18
C LEU A 107 6.84 11.70 -1.11
N ILE A 108 5.67 11.31 -1.59
CA ILE A 108 5.24 9.89 -1.65
C ILE A 108 6.19 9.08 -2.54
N LEU A 109 6.58 9.61 -3.72
CA LEU A 109 7.54 8.95 -4.61
C LEU A 109 8.92 8.77 -3.96
N ASP A 110 9.37 9.74 -3.17
CA ASP A 110 10.65 9.67 -2.45
C ASP A 110 10.59 8.59 -1.35
N ILE A 111 9.48 8.50 -0.60
CA ILE A 111 9.25 7.43 0.38
C ILE A 111 9.25 6.06 -0.31
N PHE A 112 8.57 5.94 -1.46
CA PHE A 112 8.52 4.70 -2.22
C PHE A 112 9.89 4.29 -2.75
N ALA A 113 10.72 5.25 -3.19
CA ALA A 113 12.08 4.99 -3.64
C ALA A 113 12.96 4.44 -2.51
N MET A 114 12.77 4.93 -1.29
CA MET A 114 13.47 4.41 -0.11
C MET A 114 13.01 3.01 0.30
N ARG A 115 11.73 2.67 0.08
CA ARG A 115 11.12 1.42 0.56
C ARG A 115 11.14 0.29 -0.48
N ALA A 116 11.23 0.57 -1.76
CA ALA A 116 11.26 -0.43 -2.84
C ALA A 116 12.49 -1.35 -2.71
N ARG A 117 12.27 -2.63 -2.47
CA ARG A 117 13.32 -3.64 -2.33
C ARG A 117 13.38 -4.55 -3.55
N SER A 118 12.23 -4.95 -4.07
CA SER A 118 12.14 -5.81 -5.25
C SER A 118 12.62 -5.10 -6.51
N HIS A 119 13.10 -5.85 -7.48
CA HIS A 119 13.48 -5.32 -8.79
C HIS A 119 12.29 -4.65 -9.49
N GLU A 120 11.12 -5.31 -9.42
CA GLU A 120 9.88 -4.78 -9.98
C GLU A 120 9.43 -3.50 -9.29
N GLY A 121 9.38 -3.47 -7.95
CA GLY A 121 9.02 -2.27 -7.18
C GLY A 121 9.93 -1.09 -7.52
N LYS A 122 11.25 -1.31 -7.66
CA LYS A 122 12.19 -0.26 -8.09
C LYS A 122 11.90 0.26 -9.50
N LEU A 123 11.56 -0.63 -10.44
CA LEU A 123 11.17 -0.22 -11.80
C LEU A 123 9.87 0.57 -11.80
N GLN A 124 8.87 0.15 -11.01
CA GLN A 124 7.58 0.84 -10.90
C GLN A 124 7.74 2.25 -10.30
N VAL A 125 8.52 2.38 -9.22
CA VAL A 125 8.81 3.69 -8.61
C VAL A 125 9.57 4.59 -9.59
N HIS A 126 10.60 4.06 -10.24
CA HIS A 126 11.38 4.83 -11.22
C HIS A 126 10.51 5.29 -12.39
N LEU A 127 9.62 4.43 -12.90
CA LEU A 127 8.65 4.80 -13.94
C LEU A 127 7.75 5.95 -13.49
N ALA A 128 7.22 5.87 -12.26
CA ALA A 128 6.36 6.91 -11.70
C ALA A 128 7.13 8.24 -11.53
N GLN A 129 8.38 8.20 -11.05
CA GLN A 129 9.25 9.38 -10.94
C GLN A 129 9.52 10.03 -12.30
N LEU A 130 9.83 9.24 -13.33
CA LEU A 130 10.06 9.74 -14.68
C LEU A 130 8.80 10.35 -15.31
N LYS A 131 7.64 9.73 -15.10
CA LYS A 131 6.34 10.27 -15.55
C LYS A 131 5.98 11.57 -14.81
N TYR A 132 6.32 11.68 -13.55
CA TYR A 132 6.15 12.91 -12.77
C TYR A 132 7.13 14.01 -13.22
N LEU A 133 8.38 13.66 -13.52
CA LEU A 133 9.44 14.60 -13.93
C LEU A 133 9.22 15.13 -15.35
N LEU A 134 8.75 14.29 -16.29
CA LEU A 134 8.67 14.62 -17.72
C LEU A 134 7.93 15.95 -18.03
N PRO A 135 6.74 16.25 -17.46
CA PRO A 135 6.09 17.54 -17.66
C PRO A 135 6.83 18.71 -17.00
N ARG A 136 7.59 18.45 -15.92
CA ARG A 136 8.35 19.48 -15.18
C ARG A 136 9.61 19.95 -15.90
N LEU A 137 10.20 19.11 -16.73
CA LEU A 137 11.32 19.51 -17.61
C LEU A 137 10.95 20.63 -18.59
N VAL A 138 9.67 20.80 -18.92
CA VAL A 138 9.21 21.89 -19.80
C VAL A 138 9.35 23.26 -19.13
N GLY A 139 9.12 23.36 -17.83
CA GLY A 139 9.24 24.61 -17.07
C GLY A 139 10.67 25.12 -16.93
N GLN A 140 11.63 24.22 -16.76
CA GLN A 140 13.07 24.60 -16.63
C GLN A 140 13.69 25.12 -17.92
N GLY A 141 13.18 24.74 -19.10
CA GLY A 141 13.69 25.23 -20.37
C GLY A 141 13.45 26.72 -20.65
N ILE A 142 12.40 27.28 -20.08
CA ILE A 142 12.10 28.70 -20.18
C ILE A 142 13.15 29.52 -19.41
N MET A 143 13.70 29.01 -18.34
CA MET A 143 14.78 29.67 -17.58
C MET A 143 16.13 29.60 -18.33
N LEU A 144 16.46 28.42 -18.85
CA LEU A 144 17.71 28.24 -19.62
C LEU A 144 17.71 29.03 -20.92
N SER A 145 16.53 29.24 -21.56
CA SER A 145 16.42 30.04 -22.77
C SER A 145 16.52 31.55 -22.51
N ARG A 146 16.21 32.05 -21.32
CA ARG A 146 16.38 33.47 -20.94
C ARG A 146 17.85 33.87 -20.75
N GLN A 147 18.76 32.93 -20.51
CA GLN A 147 20.20 33.20 -20.38
C GLN A 147 20.94 33.27 -21.74
N ALA A 148 20.33 32.79 -22.82
CA ALA A 148 20.93 32.81 -24.17
C ALA A 148 20.20 33.84 -25.05
N GLY A 149 20.43 35.11 -24.81
CA GLY A 149 19.87 36.21 -25.59
C GLY A 149 20.58 36.33 -26.95
N GLY A 150 19.85 36.10 -28.05
CA GLY A 150 20.27 36.41 -29.43
C GLY A 150 19.09 36.28 -30.39
N ILE A 151 18.81 37.33 -31.15
CA ILE A 151 17.75 37.33 -32.17
C ILE A 151 18.17 36.35 -33.29
N GLY A 152 17.46 35.21 -33.42
CA GLY A 152 17.51 34.35 -34.63
C GLY A 152 18.27 33.03 -34.53
N SER A 153 18.77 32.58 -33.39
CA SER A 153 19.34 31.24 -33.27
C SER A 153 18.61 30.39 -32.21
N ARG A 154 18.24 29.16 -32.57
CA ARG A 154 17.86 28.13 -31.62
C ARG A 154 19.04 27.96 -30.65
N GLY A 155 18.91 28.49 -29.43
CA GLY A 155 19.99 28.48 -28.46
C GLY A 155 20.33 27.05 -27.99
N PRO A 156 21.56 26.80 -27.49
CA PRO A 156 22.01 25.50 -27.01
C PRO A 156 21.13 24.95 -25.83
N GLY A 157 20.40 25.84 -25.13
CA GLY A 157 19.48 25.44 -24.06
C GLY A 157 18.22 24.74 -24.54
N GLU A 158 17.70 25.13 -25.73
CA GLU A 158 16.52 24.46 -26.32
C GLU A 158 16.87 23.06 -26.82
N SER A 159 18.06 22.87 -27.37
CA SER A 159 18.55 21.56 -27.79
C SER A 159 18.85 20.63 -26.59
N GLN A 160 19.38 21.17 -25.52
CA GLN A 160 19.68 20.40 -24.32
C GLN A 160 18.39 19.93 -23.61
N LEU A 161 17.37 20.78 -23.55
CA LEU A 161 16.06 20.42 -23.00
C LEU A 161 15.41 19.31 -23.83
N GLU A 162 15.45 19.41 -25.16
CA GLU A 162 14.88 18.39 -26.05
C GLU A 162 15.62 17.05 -25.92
N LEU A 163 16.94 17.08 -25.78
CA LEU A 163 17.76 15.89 -25.51
C LEU A 163 17.38 15.25 -24.17
N ASN A 164 17.25 16.07 -23.11
CA ASN A 164 16.83 15.56 -21.80
C ASN A 164 15.43 14.93 -21.84
N ARG A 165 14.46 15.60 -22.49
CA ARG A 165 13.11 15.04 -22.68
C ARG A 165 13.10 13.74 -23.46
N ARG A 166 13.89 13.67 -24.53
CA ARG A 166 14.03 12.44 -25.33
C ARG A 166 14.66 11.32 -24.51
N SER A 167 15.69 11.63 -23.74
CA SER A 167 16.31 10.66 -22.83
C SER A 167 15.30 10.10 -21.83
N VAL A 168 14.52 10.96 -21.15
CA VAL A 168 13.50 10.54 -20.19
C VAL A 168 12.40 9.70 -20.86
N ARG A 169 11.94 10.07 -22.06
CA ARG A 169 10.96 9.26 -22.81
C ARG A 169 11.50 7.89 -23.18
N ASN A 170 12.76 7.80 -23.60
CA ASN A 170 13.38 6.52 -23.90
C ASN A 170 13.48 5.65 -22.65
N GLN A 171 13.89 6.22 -21.51
CA GLN A 171 13.92 5.50 -20.24
C GLN A 171 12.52 4.99 -19.82
N ILE A 172 11.47 5.81 -19.97
CA ILE A 172 10.09 5.39 -19.73
C ILE A 172 9.75 4.16 -20.58
N THR A 173 10.02 4.22 -21.89
CA THR A 173 9.74 3.12 -22.80
C THR A 173 10.52 1.86 -22.44
N ASP A 174 11.80 1.98 -22.11
CA ASP A 174 12.64 0.85 -21.71
C ASP A 174 12.14 0.19 -20.42
N ILE A 175 11.74 1.00 -19.41
CA ILE A 175 11.19 0.47 -18.15
C ILE A 175 9.82 -0.19 -18.39
N GLU A 176 8.95 0.40 -19.22
CA GLU A 176 7.67 -0.20 -19.57
C GLU A 176 7.85 -1.57 -20.29
N HIS A 177 8.87 -1.71 -21.12
CA HIS A 177 9.23 -3.00 -21.73
C HIS A 177 9.72 -4.01 -20.69
N GLN A 178 10.57 -3.60 -19.75
CA GLN A 178 11.03 -4.47 -18.67
C GLN A 178 9.88 -4.93 -17.79
N LEU A 179 8.97 -4.03 -17.40
CA LEU A 179 7.78 -4.36 -16.59
C LEU A 179 6.86 -5.33 -17.31
N LYS A 180 6.62 -5.18 -18.62
CA LYS A 180 5.86 -6.14 -19.42
C LYS A 180 6.49 -7.54 -19.43
N ALA A 181 7.82 -7.62 -19.47
CA ALA A 181 8.51 -8.92 -19.40
C ALA A 181 8.35 -9.58 -18.02
N VAL A 182 8.40 -8.79 -16.94
CA VAL A 182 8.13 -9.26 -15.58
C VAL A 182 6.69 -9.76 -15.44
N GLU A 183 5.71 -9.00 -15.96
CA GLU A 183 4.29 -9.33 -15.94
C GLU A 183 4.00 -10.66 -16.64
N LYS A 184 4.56 -10.87 -17.84
CA LYS A 184 4.44 -12.13 -18.58
C LYS A 184 4.99 -13.35 -17.79
N ASN A 185 6.13 -13.18 -17.13
CA ASN A 185 6.68 -14.23 -16.28
C ASN A 185 5.77 -14.50 -15.06
N ARG A 186 5.17 -13.45 -14.50
CA ARG A 186 4.19 -13.57 -13.42
C ARG A 186 2.92 -14.31 -13.85
N GLU A 187 2.36 -14.01 -15.03
CA GLU A 187 1.18 -14.69 -15.55
C GLU A 187 1.40 -16.20 -15.63
N THR A 188 2.54 -16.64 -16.14
CA THR A 188 2.89 -18.05 -16.20
C THR A 188 2.99 -18.71 -14.81
N LEU A 189 3.55 -17.98 -13.83
CA LEU A 189 3.61 -18.43 -12.43
C LEU A 189 2.24 -18.37 -11.75
N ARG A 190 1.40 -17.41 -12.14
CA ARG A 190 0.04 -17.20 -11.62
C ARG A 190 -0.89 -18.34 -12.05
N GLU A 191 -0.85 -18.77 -13.29
CA GLU A 191 -1.62 -19.93 -13.76
C GLU A 191 -1.33 -21.16 -12.89
N LYS A 192 -0.03 -21.45 -12.64
CA LYS A 192 0.39 -22.53 -11.74
C LYS A 192 -0.07 -22.33 -10.28
N ARG A 193 -0.17 -21.08 -9.82
CA ARG A 193 -0.65 -20.75 -8.47
C ARG A 193 -2.17 -20.79 -8.34
N LEU A 194 -2.92 -20.53 -9.42
CA LEU A 194 -4.39 -20.64 -9.43
C LEU A 194 -4.82 -22.11 -9.26
N GLU A 195 -4.05 -23.04 -9.77
CA GLU A 195 -4.24 -24.50 -9.58
C GLU A 195 -3.83 -24.97 -8.17
N SER A 196 -3.17 -24.11 -7.37
CA SER A 196 -2.77 -24.48 -6.02
C SER A 196 -3.97 -24.67 -5.10
N PRO A 197 -4.07 -25.79 -4.39
CA PRO A 197 -5.16 -26.05 -3.45
C PRO A 197 -5.08 -25.19 -2.19
N VAL A 198 -3.97 -24.48 -1.99
CA VAL A 198 -3.78 -23.64 -0.78
C VAL A 198 -4.72 -22.45 -0.80
N PHE A 199 -5.42 -22.22 0.31
CA PHE A 199 -6.31 -21.07 0.48
C PHE A 199 -5.51 -19.79 0.67
N LYS A 200 -5.90 -18.70 0.01
CA LYS A 200 -5.15 -17.45 -0.06
C LYS A 200 -5.87 -16.35 0.68
N ILE A 201 -5.19 -15.72 1.62
CA ILE A 201 -5.69 -14.60 2.42
C ILE A 201 -4.86 -13.35 2.09
N GLY A 202 -5.52 -12.24 1.79
CA GLY A 202 -4.89 -10.92 1.57
C GLY A 202 -5.19 -9.97 2.71
N LEU A 203 -4.18 -9.25 3.20
CA LEU A 203 -4.37 -8.14 4.12
C LEU A 203 -4.54 -6.84 3.31
N ILE A 204 -5.60 -6.10 3.58
CA ILE A 204 -5.89 -4.81 2.95
C ILE A 204 -6.25 -3.79 4.04
N GLY A 205 -5.97 -2.52 3.80
CA GLY A 205 -6.29 -1.46 4.76
C GLY A 205 -5.43 -0.24 4.56
N TYR A 206 -5.75 0.81 5.28
CA TYR A 206 -5.04 2.08 5.24
C TYR A 206 -3.59 1.92 5.72
N THR A 207 -2.70 2.87 5.37
CA THR A 207 -1.34 2.88 5.91
C THR A 207 -1.38 2.94 7.44
N ASN A 208 -0.41 2.29 8.08
CA ASN A 208 -0.31 2.22 9.54
C ASN A 208 -1.51 1.58 10.30
N ALA A 209 -2.45 0.91 9.61
CA ALA A 209 -3.54 0.18 10.30
C ALA A 209 -3.07 -1.08 11.05
N GLY A 210 -1.83 -1.52 10.86
CA GLY A 210 -1.23 -2.67 11.54
C GLY A 210 -1.23 -3.97 10.73
N LYS A 211 -1.35 -3.90 9.40
CA LYS A 211 -1.28 -5.09 8.51
C LYS A 211 -0.02 -5.91 8.70
N SER A 212 1.14 -5.27 8.68
CA SER A 212 2.44 -5.94 8.83
C SER A 212 2.63 -6.49 10.24
N THR A 213 2.05 -5.86 11.28
CA THR A 213 2.02 -6.39 12.64
C THR A 213 1.20 -7.68 12.70
N ILE A 214 0.00 -7.70 12.10
CA ILE A 214 -0.83 -8.92 11.99
C ILE A 214 -0.08 -10.02 11.24
N MET A 215 0.59 -9.68 10.12
CA MET A 215 1.42 -10.61 9.38
C MET A 215 2.51 -11.23 10.26
N ASN A 216 3.18 -10.43 11.08
CA ASN A 216 4.24 -10.88 11.97
C ASN A 216 3.71 -11.78 13.09
N GLN A 217 2.56 -11.47 13.67
CA GLN A 217 1.92 -12.31 14.70
C GLN A 217 1.58 -13.71 14.16
N LEU A 218 1.10 -13.78 12.92
CA LEU A 218 0.70 -15.05 12.31
C LEU A 218 1.89 -15.84 11.71
N THR A 219 3.04 -15.22 11.53
CA THR A 219 4.23 -15.84 10.94
C THR A 219 5.34 -16.01 11.97
N SER A 220 6.22 -17.01 11.79
CA SER A 220 7.36 -17.26 12.69
C SER A 220 8.56 -16.34 12.47
N LYS A 221 8.51 -15.46 11.45
CA LYS A 221 9.61 -14.54 11.11
C LYS A 221 9.12 -13.11 11.23
N SER A 222 9.83 -12.29 12.03
CA SER A 222 9.58 -10.87 12.14
C SER A 222 9.85 -10.18 10.80
N GLN A 223 8.89 -9.42 10.30
CA GLN A 223 9.12 -8.38 9.30
C GLN A 223 9.46 -7.06 10.02
N TYR A 224 10.05 -6.13 9.26
CA TYR A 224 10.26 -4.79 9.75
C TYR A 224 8.91 -4.15 10.09
N GLU A 225 8.73 -3.84 11.37
CA GLU A 225 7.60 -3.06 11.86
C GLU A 225 8.09 -1.67 12.18
N ALA A 226 7.46 -0.68 11.60
CA ALA A 226 7.67 0.72 11.95
C ALA A 226 6.31 1.40 12.04
N ASP A 227 6.20 2.31 12.97
CA ASP A 227 5.05 3.24 13.08
C ASP A 227 5.20 4.34 12.02
N GLU A 228 5.36 3.91 10.76
CA GLU A 228 5.66 4.74 9.61
C GLU A 228 4.72 4.39 8.46
N LEU A 229 4.35 5.41 7.69
CA LEU A 229 3.52 5.20 6.50
C LEU A 229 4.30 4.41 5.45
N PHE A 230 3.63 3.53 4.70
CA PHE A 230 4.24 2.69 3.66
C PHE A 230 5.41 1.81 4.16
N ALA A 231 5.31 1.26 5.37
CA ALA A 231 6.28 0.30 5.88
C ALA A 231 6.45 -0.91 4.95
N THR A 232 5.37 -1.32 4.26
CA THR A 232 5.35 -2.36 3.22
C THR A 232 4.98 -1.72 1.88
N LEU A 233 5.89 -1.80 0.90
CA LEU A 233 5.66 -1.38 -0.48
C LEU A 233 5.58 -2.58 -1.44
N ASP A 234 6.43 -3.57 -1.27
CA ASP A 234 6.41 -4.81 -2.05
C ASP A 234 5.46 -5.81 -1.39
N ALA A 235 4.52 -6.38 -2.16
CA ALA A 235 3.65 -7.42 -1.64
C ALA A 235 4.47 -8.61 -1.15
N THR A 236 4.22 -9.03 0.07
CA THR A 236 4.94 -10.16 0.68
C THR A 236 3.96 -11.29 0.99
N THR A 237 4.17 -12.44 0.38
CA THR A 237 3.37 -13.66 0.64
C THR A 237 4.15 -14.64 1.51
N LYS A 238 3.52 -15.10 2.59
CA LYS A 238 4.06 -16.15 3.47
C LYS A 238 3.06 -17.28 3.63
N SER A 239 3.57 -18.50 3.74
CA SER A 239 2.77 -19.64 4.14
C SER A 239 2.70 -19.69 5.66
N ILE A 240 1.49 -19.89 6.20
CA ILE A 240 1.22 -20.05 7.62
C ILE A 240 0.40 -21.32 7.84
N HIS A 241 0.55 -21.91 9.02
CA HIS A 241 -0.28 -23.01 9.47
C HIS A 241 -1.27 -22.46 10.52
N LEU A 242 -2.54 -22.66 10.26
CA LEU A 242 -3.60 -22.45 11.23
C LEU A 242 -3.74 -23.71 12.09
N THR A 243 -4.77 -23.77 12.92
CA THR A 243 -5.01 -24.90 13.82
C THR A 243 -4.95 -26.25 13.08
N GLY A 244 -4.22 -27.21 13.64
CA GLY A 244 -3.90 -28.47 12.97
C GLY A 244 -2.82 -28.26 11.89
N ASN A 245 -2.99 -28.94 10.74
CA ASN A 245 -2.05 -28.86 9.61
C ASN A 245 -2.56 -27.98 8.47
N LEU A 246 -3.68 -27.28 8.62
CA LEU A 246 -4.26 -26.43 7.59
C LEU A 246 -3.24 -25.36 7.16
N GLN A 247 -2.81 -25.43 5.91
CA GLN A 247 -1.88 -24.49 5.30
C GLN A 247 -2.64 -23.42 4.51
N VAL A 248 -2.39 -22.16 4.81
CA VAL A 248 -2.89 -21.02 4.03
C VAL A 248 -1.74 -20.08 3.67
N THR A 249 -1.93 -19.29 2.62
CA THR A 249 -0.99 -18.20 2.34
C THR A 249 -1.57 -16.88 2.81
N LEU A 250 -0.73 -16.06 3.42
CA LEU A 250 -1.06 -14.71 3.86
C LEU A 250 -0.21 -13.72 3.06
N THR A 251 -0.87 -12.77 2.40
CA THR A 251 -0.21 -11.73 1.58
C THR A 251 -0.44 -10.37 2.21
N ASP A 252 0.64 -9.69 2.63
CA ASP A 252 0.61 -8.29 3.02
C ASP A 252 0.74 -7.40 1.78
N THR A 253 -0.08 -6.39 1.69
CA THR A 253 -0.16 -5.49 0.54
C THR A 253 0.27 -4.07 0.89
N VAL A 254 0.49 -3.24 -0.11
CA VAL A 254 0.74 -1.81 0.07
C VAL A 254 -0.43 -1.17 0.83
N GLY A 255 -0.11 -0.37 1.86
CA GLY A 255 -1.12 0.42 2.56
C GLY A 255 -1.68 1.53 1.69
N PHE A 256 -2.98 1.76 1.77
CA PHE A 256 -3.63 2.87 1.08
C PHE A 256 -3.50 4.17 1.84
N ILE A 257 -3.53 5.28 1.12
CA ILE A 257 -3.59 6.65 1.65
C ILE A 257 -4.66 7.43 0.90
N GLN A 258 -5.05 8.56 1.46
CA GLN A 258 -5.94 9.50 0.80
C GLN A 258 -5.26 10.12 -0.43
N ASP A 259 -6.05 10.39 -1.48
CA ASP A 259 -5.60 11.04 -2.71
C ASP A 259 -4.39 10.36 -3.36
N LEU A 260 -4.36 8.99 -3.34
CA LEU A 260 -3.32 8.25 -4.02
C LEU A 260 -3.31 8.63 -5.52
N PRO A 261 -2.22 9.22 -6.03
CA PRO A 261 -2.21 9.69 -7.40
C PRO A 261 -2.44 8.56 -8.41
N THR A 262 -3.25 8.82 -9.43
CA THR A 262 -3.61 7.84 -10.47
C THR A 262 -2.39 7.27 -11.19
N GLU A 263 -1.34 8.07 -11.35
CA GLU A 263 -0.06 7.65 -11.91
C GLU A 263 0.64 6.60 -11.04
N LEU A 264 0.52 6.72 -9.70
CA LEU A 264 1.01 5.70 -8.77
C LEU A 264 0.13 4.46 -8.81
N VAL A 265 -1.19 4.60 -8.76
CA VAL A 265 -2.12 3.47 -8.90
C VAL A 265 -1.81 2.68 -10.17
N SER A 266 -1.61 3.37 -11.31
CA SER A 266 -1.29 2.71 -12.57
C SER A 266 0.07 2.00 -12.55
N SER A 267 1.06 2.56 -11.87
CA SER A 267 2.40 1.98 -11.75
C SER A 267 2.43 0.78 -10.80
N PHE A 268 1.62 0.80 -9.74
CA PHE A 268 1.49 -0.29 -8.77
C PHE A 268 0.32 -1.24 -9.04
N LYS A 269 -0.39 -1.05 -10.16
CA LYS A 269 -1.55 -1.86 -10.53
C LYS A 269 -1.23 -3.36 -10.47
N SER A 270 -0.08 -3.78 -10.95
CA SER A 270 0.34 -5.19 -10.91
C SER A 270 0.54 -5.71 -9.47
N THR A 271 1.05 -4.89 -8.56
CA THR A 271 1.19 -5.25 -7.14
C THR A 271 -0.17 -5.31 -6.44
N LEU A 272 -1.08 -4.39 -6.78
CA LEU A 272 -2.44 -4.39 -6.26
C LEU A 272 -3.29 -5.52 -6.87
N GLU A 273 -3.01 -5.93 -8.10
CA GLU A 273 -3.66 -7.08 -8.75
C GLU A 273 -3.32 -8.42 -8.08
N GLU A 274 -2.19 -8.54 -7.37
CA GLU A 274 -1.94 -9.70 -6.51
C GLU A 274 -3.00 -9.85 -5.42
N SER A 275 -3.52 -8.73 -4.92
CA SER A 275 -4.59 -8.71 -3.93
C SER A 275 -5.96 -9.15 -4.48
N LYS A 276 -6.16 -9.15 -5.80
CA LYS A 276 -7.37 -9.70 -6.43
C LYS A 276 -7.41 -11.23 -6.42
N ASN A 277 -6.26 -11.88 -6.35
CA ASN A 277 -6.15 -13.33 -6.49
C ASN A 277 -6.13 -14.04 -5.15
N VAL A 278 -6.89 -13.53 -4.21
CA VAL A 278 -7.07 -14.12 -2.88
C VAL A 278 -8.49 -14.67 -2.73
N ASP A 279 -8.64 -15.63 -1.84
CA ASP A 279 -9.92 -16.27 -1.55
C ASP A 279 -10.67 -15.54 -0.41
N LEU A 280 -9.93 -14.77 0.42
CA LEU A 280 -10.45 -13.97 1.53
C LEU A 280 -9.62 -12.70 1.67
N LEU A 281 -10.27 -11.56 1.86
CA LEU A 281 -9.64 -10.30 2.27
C LEU A 281 -9.85 -10.07 3.77
N VAL A 282 -8.79 -9.71 4.47
CA VAL A 282 -8.85 -9.19 5.82
C VAL A 282 -8.66 -7.67 5.75
N HIS A 283 -9.75 -6.93 5.92
CA HIS A 283 -9.74 -5.47 5.93
C HIS A 283 -9.38 -4.98 7.33
N VAL A 284 -8.16 -4.48 7.47
CA VAL A 284 -7.59 -4.00 8.73
C VAL A 284 -7.80 -2.50 8.85
N ILE A 285 -8.46 -2.07 9.92
CA ILE A 285 -8.80 -0.68 10.21
C ILE A 285 -8.20 -0.32 11.57
N ASP A 286 -7.65 0.88 11.70
CA ASP A 286 -7.15 1.40 12.97
C ASP A 286 -8.31 1.94 13.81
N ALA A 287 -8.71 1.22 14.85
CA ALA A 287 -9.79 1.65 15.75
C ALA A 287 -9.44 2.91 16.56
N SER A 288 -8.15 3.19 16.74
CA SER A 288 -7.69 4.34 17.53
C SER A 288 -7.62 5.65 16.73
N ASP A 289 -7.79 5.57 15.41
CA ASP A 289 -7.76 6.76 14.57
C ASP A 289 -9.13 7.43 14.55
N PRO A 290 -9.25 8.71 14.93
CA PRO A 290 -10.53 9.42 14.91
C PRO A 290 -11.13 9.51 13.49
N ASN A 291 -10.31 9.37 12.43
CA ASN A 291 -10.71 9.45 11.04
C ASN A 291 -10.90 8.04 10.39
N HIS A 292 -11.03 6.98 11.21
CA HIS A 292 -11.13 5.60 10.71
C HIS A 292 -12.27 5.38 9.69
N GLU A 293 -13.39 6.11 9.83
CA GLU A 293 -14.51 6.05 8.86
C GLU A 293 -14.10 6.52 7.46
N GLU A 294 -13.34 7.62 7.36
CA GLU A 294 -12.88 8.16 6.08
C GLU A 294 -11.79 7.27 5.47
N HIS A 295 -10.90 6.73 6.31
CA HIS A 295 -9.91 5.74 5.88
C HIS A 295 -10.59 4.49 5.32
N GLU A 296 -11.63 4.02 5.96
CA GLU A 296 -12.42 2.89 5.50
C GLU A 296 -13.10 3.16 4.16
N LYS A 297 -13.77 4.31 3.99
CA LYS A 297 -14.37 4.74 2.72
C LYS A 297 -13.33 4.81 1.60
N THR A 298 -12.16 5.34 1.90
CA THR A 298 -11.03 5.41 0.93
C THR A 298 -10.63 4.02 0.46
N VAL A 299 -10.43 3.08 1.39
CA VAL A 299 -10.06 1.69 1.06
C VAL A 299 -11.15 1.02 0.23
N LEU A 300 -12.44 1.18 0.60
CA LEU A 300 -13.57 0.61 -0.12
C LEU A 300 -13.70 1.19 -1.54
N SER A 301 -13.45 2.50 -1.71
CA SER A 301 -13.43 3.13 -3.04
C SER A 301 -12.34 2.52 -3.93
N ILE A 302 -11.14 2.34 -3.40
CA ILE A 302 -10.03 1.72 -4.14
C ILE A 302 -10.34 0.25 -4.46
N MET A 303 -10.93 -0.50 -3.51
CA MET A 303 -11.38 -1.88 -3.75
C MET A 303 -12.41 -1.95 -4.89
N LYS A 304 -13.32 -0.96 -4.98
CA LYS A 304 -14.29 -0.84 -6.06
C LYS A 304 -13.59 -0.59 -7.40
N ASP A 305 -12.65 0.34 -7.45
CA ASP A 305 -11.89 0.67 -8.66
C ASP A 305 -11.03 -0.51 -9.16
N LEU A 306 -10.69 -1.40 -8.25
CA LEU A 306 -9.94 -2.64 -8.52
C LEU A 306 -10.83 -3.88 -8.69
N ASP A 307 -12.17 -3.78 -8.75
CA ASP A 307 -13.11 -4.90 -8.82
C ASP A 307 -12.90 -5.99 -7.74
N MET A 308 -12.66 -5.57 -6.50
CA MET A 308 -12.35 -6.47 -5.36
C MET A 308 -13.51 -6.60 -4.36
N LEU A 309 -14.64 -5.93 -4.59
CA LEU A 309 -15.77 -5.89 -3.64
C LEU A 309 -16.47 -7.25 -3.48
N GLU A 310 -16.43 -8.10 -4.51
CA GLU A 310 -17.05 -9.43 -4.50
C GLU A 310 -16.23 -10.49 -3.73
N ILE A 311 -14.95 -10.18 -3.40
CA ILE A 311 -14.13 -11.10 -2.63
C ILE A 311 -14.65 -11.14 -1.19
N PRO A 312 -14.86 -12.35 -0.60
CA PRO A 312 -15.25 -12.49 0.80
C PRO A 312 -14.35 -11.66 1.71
N ARG A 313 -14.93 -10.98 2.71
CA ARG A 313 -14.18 -10.06 3.57
C ARG A 313 -14.40 -10.35 5.05
N LEU A 314 -13.33 -10.25 5.83
CA LEU A 314 -13.32 -10.16 7.28
C LEU A 314 -12.91 -8.72 7.67
N THR A 315 -13.81 -7.96 8.30
CA THR A 315 -13.52 -6.61 8.79
C THR A 315 -12.92 -6.70 10.18
N LEU A 316 -11.71 -6.17 10.36
CA LEU A 316 -10.91 -6.27 11.55
C LEU A 316 -10.48 -4.89 12.04
N TYR A 317 -11.06 -4.42 13.13
CA TYR A 317 -10.62 -3.19 13.80
C TYR A 317 -9.47 -3.55 14.75
N ASN A 318 -8.32 -2.97 14.49
CA ASN A 318 -7.08 -3.19 15.21
C ASN A 318 -6.79 -2.05 16.19
N LYS A 319 -5.79 -2.23 17.07
CA LYS A 319 -5.37 -1.29 18.11
C LYS A 319 -6.43 -1.03 19.18
N ALA A 320 -7.21 -2.07 19.52
CA ALA A 320 -8.21 -2.04 20.60
C ALA A 320 -7.63 -1.60 21.95
N ASP A 321 -6.33 -1.81 22.17
CA ASP A 321 -5.61 -1.39 23.37
C ASP A 321 -5.55 0.14 23.56
N LYS A 322 -5.85 0.90 22.51
CA LYS A 322 -5.80 2.38 22.52
C LYS A 322 -7.16 3.04 22.62
N VAL A 323 -8.26 2.28 22.63
CA VAL A 323 -9.63 2.81 22.68
C VAL A 323 -10.39 2.22 23.87
N ALA A 324 -11.12 3.08 24.58
CA ALA A 324 -11.98 2.66 25.69
C ALA A 324 -13.40 2.34 25.21
N ASP A 325 -13.95 3.20 24.34
CA ASP A 325 -15.27 3.05 23.72
C ASP A 325 -15.09 3.11 22.19
N PHE A 326 -15.57 2.08 21.50
CA PHE A 326 -15.47 2.00 20.04
C PHE A 326 -16.81 1.65 19.41
N THR A 327 -17.20 2.42 18.40
CA THR A 327 -18.40 2.15 17.61
C THR A 327 -17.99 1.81 16.20
N PRO A 328 -18.23 0.57 15.72
CA PRO A 328 -17.87 0.17 14.37
C PRO A 328 -18.79 0.82 13.35
N THR A 329 -18.25 1.10 12.17
CA THR A 329 -19.00 1.59 11.02
C THR A 329 -19.57 0.45 10.17
N GLN A 330 -19.01 -0.76 10.29
CA GLN A 330 -19.47 -1.95 9.55
C GLN A 330 -19.76 -3.14 10.46
N THR A 331 -20.69 -3.98 10.00
CA THR A 331 -21.05 -5.27 10.61
C THR A 331 -21.13 -6.33 9.53
N PRO A 332 -20.68 -7.58 9.76
CA PRO A 332 -20.02 -8.08 10.99
C PRO A 332 -18.58 -7.54 11.09
N PHE A 333 -18.08 -7.43 12.31
CA PHE A 333 -16.72 -6.96 12.58
C PHE A 333 -16.08 -7.75 13.73
N SER A 334 -14.77 -7.65 13.84
CA SER A 334 -14.00 -8.10 15.00
C SER A 334 -13.09 -6.98 15.50
N LEU A 335 -12.91 -6.86 16.81
CA LEU A 335 -12.06 -5.86 17.46
C LEU A 335 -10.90 -6.56 18.16
N ILE A 336 -9.67 -6.20 17.83
CA ILE A 336 -8.46 -6.83 18.36
C ILE A 336 -7.37 -5.81 18.69
N SER A 337 -6.37 -6.26 19.46
CA SER A 337 -5.06 -5.61 19.53
C SER A 337 -4.00 -6.57 18.99
N ALA A 338 -3.42 -6.24 17.84
CA ALA A 338 -2.32 -7.04 17.27
C ALA A 338 -1.04 -7.03 18.13
N ARG A 339 -1.00 -6.22 19.20
CA ARG A 339 0.10 -6.16 20.18
C ARG A 339 -0.21 -6.86 21.49
N SER A 340 -1.41 -7.42 21.67
CA SER A 340 -1.74 -8.20 22.87
C SER A 340 -0.93 -9.50 22.94
N GLU A 341 -0.78 -10.06 24.13
CA GLU A 341 -0.13 -11.35 24.33
C GLU A 341 -0.89 -12.49 23.66
N THR A 342 -2.22 -12.37 23.54
CA THR A 342 -3.12 -13.35 22.91
C THR A 342 -3.38 -13.09 21.43
N ALA A 343 -2.75 -12.05 20.85
CA ALA A 343 -3.05 -11.61 19.49
C ALA A 343 -2.99 -12.73 18.44
N ARG A 344 -2.05 -13.66 18.58
CA ARG A 344 -1.90 -14.78 17.65
C ARG A 344 -3.05 -15.75 17.74
N GLU A 345 -3.44 -16.14 18.94
CA GLU A 345 -4.54 -17.05 19.21
C GLU A 345 -5.86 -16.44 18.75
N ASP A 346 -6.09 -15.16 19.08
CA ASP A 346 -7.30 -14.42 18.71
C ASP A 346 -7.44 -14.32 17.18
N LEU A 347 -6.36 -13.95 16.50
CA LEU A 347 -6.32 -13.86 15.03
C LEU A 347 -6.55 -15.23 14.37
N GLN A 348 -5.93 -16.29 14.88
CA GLN A 348 -6.15 -17.63 14.36
C GLN A 348 -7.59 -18.10 14.56
N ALA A 349 -8.20 -17.83 15.72
CA ALA A 349 -9.59 -18.17 16.00
C ALA A 349 -10.55 -17.46 15.04
N LEU A 350 -10.37 -16.14 14.84
CA LEU A 350 -11.19 -15.35 13.92
C LEU A 350 -11.06 -15.81 12.46
N LEU A 351 -9.84 -16.12 12.02
CA LEU A 351 -9.63 -16.65 10.68
C LEU A 351 -10.29 -18.02 10.50
N LEU A 352 -10.18 -18.91 11.48
CA LEU A 352 -10.81 -20.24 11.42
C LEU A 352 -12.33 -20.14 11.42
N GLU A 353 -12.92 -19.26 12.22
CA GLU A 353 -14.36 -18.99 12.21
C GLU A 353 -14.81 -18.56 10.83
N LYS A 354 -14.11 -17.57 10.24
CA LYS A 354 -14.42 -17.07 8.90
C LYS A 354 -14.23 -18.12 7.81
N LEU A 355 -13.20 -18.96 7.92
CA LEU A 355 -12.98 -20.06 6.99
C LEU A 355 -14.09 -21.13 7.09
N ARG A 356 -14.62 -21.42 8.29
CA ARG A 356 -15.77 -22.33 8.45
C ARG A 356 -17.04 -21.81 7.78
N GLU A 357 -17.26 -20.49 7.76
CA GLU A 357 -18.37 -19.88 7.02
C GLU A 357 -18.23 -20.04 5.50
N LEU A 358 -16.99 -19.98 4.99
CA LEU A 358 -16.70 -20.03 3.55
C LEU A 358 -16.52 -21.45 3.01
N PHE A 359 -16.13 -22.37 3.85
CA PHE A 359 -15.86 -23.76 3.49
C PHE A 359 -17.16 -24.57 3.56
N VAL A 360 -17.19 -25.67 2.84
CA VAL A 360 -18.31 -26.61 2.85
C VAL A 360 -18.01 -27.78 3.76
N PRO A 361 -19.00 -28.28 4.52
CA PRO A 361 -18.81 -29.43 5.39
C PRO A 361 -18.56 -30.71 4.58
N PHE A 362 -17.75 -31.61 5.12
CA PHE A 362 -17.53 -32.94 4.59
C PHE A 362 -17.46 -33.98 5.70
N ALA A 363 -17.74 -35.23 5.31
CA ALA A 363 -17.51 -36.42 6.13
C ALA A 363 -16.99 -37.53 5.23
N ILE A 364 -15.85 -38.14 5.58
CA ILE A 364 -15.25 -39.25 4.84
C ILE A 364 -14.90 -40.39 5.77
N ARG A 365 -14.88 -41.60 5.20
CA ARG A 365 -14.44 -42.84 5.89
C ARG A 365 -13.21 -43.35 5.14
N VAL A 366 -12.07 -43.31 5.79
CA VAL A 366 -10.78 -43.68 5.21
C VAL A 366 -10.32 -45.01 5.75
N PRO A 367 -10.19 -46.08 4.93
CA PRO A 367 -9.60 -47.31 5.36
C PRO A 367 -8.17 -47.12 5.87
N PHE A 368 -7.74 -47.81 6.94
CA PHE A 368 -6.39 -47.67 7.46
C PHE A 368 -5.30 -47.95 6.44
N SER A 369 -5.56 -48.78 5.43
CA SER A 369 -4.64 -49.01 4.31
C SER A 369 -4.36 -47.75 3.47
N LYS A 370 -5.24 -46.74 3.53
CA LYS A 370 -5.11 -45.44 2.83
C LYS A 370 -4.81 -44.27 3.75
N SER A 371 -4.65 -44.46 5.07
CA SER A 371 -4.44 -43.37 6.05
C SER A 371 -3.21 -42.52 5.78
N TYR A 372 -2.20 -43.04 5.05
CA TYR A 372 -1.03 -42.25 4.64
C TYR A 372 -1.40 -41.07 3.73
N ARG A 373 -2.55 -41.10 3.04
CA ARG A 373 -3.03 -40.03 2.16
C ARG A 373 -3.78 -38.93 2.93
N THR A 374 -4.19 -39.18 4.15
CA THR A 374 -4.89 -38.17 4.96
C THR A 374 -3.99 -36.99 5.32
N HIS A 375 -2.66 -37.20 5.34
CA HIS A 375 -1.70 -36.13 5.62
C HIS A 375 -1.77 -35.00 4.57
N ASP A 376 -1.90 -35.33 3.28
CA ASP A 376 -2.03 -34.34 2.21
C ASP A 376 -3.38 -33.63 2.28
N LEU A 377 -4.42 -34.34 2.71
CA LEU A 377 -5.76 -33.74 2.92
C LEU A 377 -5.74 -32.76 4.10
N GLU A 378 -5.06 -33.08 5.20
CA GLU A 378 -4.96 -32.23 6.39
C GLU A 378 -4.44 -30.82 6.09
N THR A 379 -3.63 -30.67 5.04
CA THR A 379 -3.06 -29.37 4.65
C THR A 379 -4.08 -28.41 4.05
N VAL A 380 -5.27 -28.88 3.67
CA VAL A 380 -6.30 -28.10 2.94
C VAL A 380 -7.69 -28.17 3.56
N VAL A 381 -7.84 -28.82 4.71
CA VAL A 381 -9.13 -28.98 5.41
C VAL A 381 -9.05 -28.47 6.85
N ILE A 382 -10.18 -28.08 7.39
CA ILE A 382 -10.40 -27.90 8.83
C ILE A 382 -10.99 -29.20 9.34
N ILE A 383 -10.32 -29.89 10.27
CA ILE A 383 -10.83 -31.11 10.89
C ILE A 383 -11.47 -30.75 12.22
N ASP A 384 -12.76 -31.02 12.34
CA ASP A 384 -13.49 -30.84 13.60
C ASP A 384 -13.51 -32.13 14.43
N LYS A 385 -13.64 -33.29 13.77
CA LYS A 385 -13.76 -34.56 14.42
C LYS A 385 -12.97 -35.63 13.66
N ARG A 386 -12.27 -36.47 14.45
CA ARG A 386 -11.54 -37.64 13.98
C ARG A 386 -11.83 -38.80 14.91
N GLU A 387 -12.43 -39.86 14.38
CA GLU A 387 -12.80 -41.07 15.11
C GLU A 387 -12.22 -42.31 14.42
N PHE A 388 -11.85 -43.30 15.19
CA PHE A 388 -11.35 -44.57 14.68
C PHE A 388 -12.38 -45.64 14.95
N GLU A 389 -12.88 -46.29 13.90
CA GLU A 389 -13.82 -47.42 13.95
C GLU A 389 -13.06 -48.62 13.38
N GLU A 390 -13.16 -49.78 14.00
CA GLU A 390 -12.51 -51.06 13.66
C GLU A 390 -11.38 -50.96 12.57
N ASP A 391 -11.72 -50.81 11.28
CA ASP A 391 -10.77 -50.76 10.15
C ASP A 391 -10.77 -49.44 9.38
N VAL A 392 -11.50 -48.43 9.86
CA VAL A 392 -11.64 -47.13 9.16
C VAL A 392 -11.45 -45.97 10.12
N GLU A 393 -10.91 -44.91 9.56
CA GLU A 393 -10.82 -43.58 10.16
C GLU A 393 -11.95 -42.70 9.61
N VAL A 394 -12.78 -42.14 10.48
CA VAL A 394 -13.84 -41.21 10.13
C VAL A 394 -13.37 -39.82 10.39
N ILE A 395 -13.32 -38.98 9.34
CA ILE A 395 -12.89 -37.59 9.41
C ILE A 395 -14.07 -36.69 9.00
N GLN A 396 -14.42 -35.75 9.87
CA GLN A 396 -15.44 -34.73 9.62
C GLN A 396 -14.83 -33.34 9.76
N GLY A 397 -15.28 -32.43 8.93
CA GLY A 397 -14.76 -31.07 8.97
C GLY A 397 -15.24 -30.22 7.79
N TYR A 398 -14.41 -29.26 7.40
CA TYR A 398 -14.74 -28.29 6.34
C TYR A 398 -13.60 -28.20 5.32
N ILE A 399 -13.97 -28.04 4.05
CA ILE A 399 -13.04 -27.92 2.92
C ILE A 399 -13.47 -26.79 1.99
N ALA A 400 -12.49 -26.06 1.41
CA ALA A 400 -12.80 -25.08 0.40
C ALA A 400 -13.45 -25.73 -0.84
N GLU A 401 -14.50 -25.11 -1.39
CA GLU A 401 -15.25 -25.62 -2.54
C GLU A 401 -14.34 -26.05 -3.70
N LYS A 402 -13.31 -25.23 -4.01
CA LYS A 402 -12.30 -25.52 -5.03
C LYS A 402 -11.47 -26.79 -4.81
N ASN A 403 -11.46 -27.29 -3.59
CA ASN A 403 -10.67 -28.47 -3.18
C ASN A 403 -11.50 -29.75 -3.00
N LYS A 404 -12.82 -29.71 -3.22
CA LYS A 404 -13.71 -30.87 -3.07
C LYS A 404 -13.26 -32.09 -3.83
N TRP A 405 -12.64 -31.90 -5.00
CA TRP A 405 -12.11 -32.98 -5.82
C TRP A 405 -11.10 -33.89 -5.07
N LYS A 406 -10.39 -33.34 -4.09
CA LYS A 406 -9.46 -34.13 -3.25
C LYS A 406 -10.17 -35.17 -2.36
N LEU A 407 -11.47 -34.98 -2.11
CA LEU A 407 -12.28 -35.94 -1.34
C LEU A 407 -12.72 -37.12 -2.21
N GLU A 408 -12.78 -36.96 -3.54
CA GLU A 408 -13.24 -38.01 -4.47
C GLU A 408 -12.39 -39.27 -4.37
N GLU A 409 -11.08 -39.13 -4.12
CA GLU A 409 -10.17 -40.26 -3.90
C GLU A 409 -10.54 -41.15 -2.70
N PHE A 410 -11.29 -40.60 -1.75
CA PHE A 410 -11.72 -41.29 -0.54
C PHE A 410 -13.13 -41.86 -0.66
N TYR A 411 -13.97 -41.34 -1.60
CA TYR A 411 -15.30 -41.88 -1.87
C TYR A 411 -15.30 -43.12 -2.75
N ASP A 412 -14.31 -43.30 -3.65
CA ASP A 412 -14.19 -44.48 -4.54
C ASP A 412 -13.90 -45.83 -3.83
N GLY A 413 -13.73 -45.81 -2.53
CA GLY A 413 -13.57 -47.00 -1.69
C GLY A 413 -14.87 -47.60 -1.11
N LEU A 414 -16.03 -46.96 -1.41
CA LEU A 414 -17.35 -47.33 -0.89
C LEU A 414 -18.30 -47.92 -1.95
N ARG A 415 -17.79 -48.29 -3.15
CA ARG A 415 -18.55 -49.07 -4.15
C ARG A 415 -18.25 -50.55 -4.03
#